data_a777d4789ad335da6f26d77ca22d6284
#
_entry.id   a777d4789ad335da6f26d77ca22d6284
#
_cell.length_a   1.000
_cell.length_b   1.000
_cell.length_c   1.000
_cell.angle_alpha   90.00
_cell.angle_beta   90.00
_cell.angle_gamma   90.00
#
_symmetry.space_group_name_H-M   'P 1'
#
loop_
_entity.id
_entity.type
_entity.pdbx_description
1 polymer ?
#
loop_
_entity_poly.entity_id
_entity_poly.type
_entity_poly.pdbx_seq_one_letter_code
_entity_poly.pdbx_strand_id
1 'polypeptide(L)'
;MKNRKPYRWTILAMLFVAMVINYVDRAALSIAMPFITQEYHLTPSEKGLIFSSFFFGYALFCFVGGYLADRFGPKRVLTWSMGFWSVLCGATALAFNFWSLLIVRALFGVGEGPVSTTANKAINSWFPVKERARAIGFAQAGGPLGGALAGPIVGFLALWLGWRVAFIVIAAFGLVWAVAWWRMATSTPLEHPKVSKEELAAINAEREAPVQTVGDAPRTLVLDVIRQRAVIVMGVSLFCYNYILYFFMTWFPSYLIDAKGIDLKSMSIVTALPWFVGTLGFIGGGFLIDWVFKRTGRRLFSRKVVLVTCLLIAALCVGFTGQLESVTGAVIVMTLAVGFLMLSAPAYWSMIQDTVPDHQVGTAGGFMHGLANLSGIVAPTATGLIIQSTGTYSSGFALAGVLGVIGALIVALFVTNKAATNPALAVA
;
A
#
# COMPACT_ATOMS: atom_id res chain seq x y z
N MET A 1 -34.75 -19.30 14.60
CA MET A 1 -33.37 -19.57 14.17
C MET A 1 -32.52 -18.35 14.51
N LYS A 2 -31.47 -18.49 15.35
CA LYS A 2 -30.61 -17.36 15.72
C LYS A 2 -29.98 -16.77 14.43
N ASN A 3 -30.17 -15.44 14.22
CA ASN A 3 -29.51 -14.66 13.16
C ASN A 3 -27.99 -14.80 13.30
N ARG A 4 -27.41 -15.84 12.72
CA ARG A 4 -25.94 -15.97 12.65
C ARG A 4 -25.45 -14.91 11.67
N LYS A 5 -24.53 -14.05 12.12
CA LYS A 5 -23.86 -13.09 11.22
C LYS A 5 -23.25 -13.85 10.04
N PRO A 6 -23.38 -13.34 8.80
CA PRO A 6 -22.83 -13.99 7.62
C PRO A 6 -21.32 -14.23 7.78
N TYR A 7 -20.86 -15.42 7.38
CA TYR A 7 -19.48 -15.85 7.61
C TYR A 7 -18.45 -15.04 6.81
N ARG A 8 -18.88 -14.42 5.70
CA ARG A 8 -18.05 -13.53 4.88
C ARG A 8 -17.37 -12.40 5.69
N TRP A 9 -18.02 -11.92 6.77
CA TRP A 9 -17.43 -10.90 7.63
C TRP A 9 -16.26 -11.43 8.45
N THR A 10 -16.24 -12.72 8.81
CA THR A 10 -15.09 -13.37 9.45
C THR A 10 -13.91 -13.43 8.48
N ILE A 11 -14.15 -13.79 7.23
CA ILE A 11 -13.13 -13.79 6.18
C ILE A 11 -12.57 -12.36 5.99
N LEU A 12 -13.44 -11.36 5.94
CA LEU A 12 -13.01 -9.96 5.80
C LEU A 12 -12.16 -9.49 6.99
N ALA A 13 -12.57 -9.83 8.22
CA ALA A 13 -11.79 -9.50 9.41
C ALA A 13 -10.40 -10.16 9.37
N MET A 14 -10.31 -11.40 8.91
CA MET A 14 -9.02 -12.08 8.75
C MET A 14 -8.16 -11.41 7.68
N LEU A 15 -8.73 -10.98 6.55
CA LEU A 15 -8.00 -10.25 5.51
C LEU A 15 -7.54 -8.88 6.01
N PHE A 16 -8.35 -8.18 6.80
CA PHE A 16 -7.96 -6.93 7.46
C PHE A 16 -6.75 -7.15 8.38
N VAL A 17 -6.78 -8.19 9.23
CA VAL A 17 -5.65 -8.53 10.12
C VAL A 17 -4.41 -8.90 9.31
N ALA A 18 -4.57 -9.61 8.18
CA ALA A 18 -3.44 -9.88 7.28
C ALA A 18 -2.77 -8.61 6.77
N MET A 19 -3.56 -7.58 6.40
CA MET A 19 -3.02 -6.30 5.96
C MET A 19 -2.35 -5.53 7.11
N VAL A 20 -2.87 -5.64 8.35
CA VAL A 20 -2.20 -5.09 9.54
C VAL A 20 -0.83 -5.74 9.73
N ILE A 21 -0.76 -7.08 9.75
CA ILE A 21 0.50 -7.82 9.90
C ILE A 21 1.47 -7.43 8.78
N ASN A 22 1.01 -7.41 7.53
CA ASN A 22 1.81 -7.07 6.37
C ASN A 22 2.52 -5.71 6.52
N TYR A 23 1.82 -4.68 6.99
CA TYR A 23 2.40 -3.35 7.17
C TYR A 23 3.23 -3.22 8.45
N VAL A 24 2.91 -3.95 9.52
CA VAL A 24 3.78 -4.05 10.71
C VAL A 24 5.13 -4.64 10.30
N ASP A 25 5.12 -5.77 9.59
CA ASP A 25 6.33 -6.47 9.15
C ASP A 25 7.17 -5.62 8.18
N ARG A 26 6.50 -4.89 7.30
CA ARG A 26 7.15 -3.99 6.32
C ARG A 26 7.82 -2.81 7.02
N ALA A 27 7.14 -2.18 7.97
CA ALA A 27 7.68 -1.06 8.73
C ALA A 27 8.69 -1.47 9.79
N ALA A 28 8.69 -2.73 10.23
CA ALA A 28 9.57 -3.23 11.29
C ALA A 28 11.05 -2.95 11.04
N LEU A 29 11.49 -3.08 9.77
CA LEU A 29 12.89 -2.84 9.44
C LEU A 29 13.28 -1.38 9.63
N SER A 30 12.46 -0.43 9.23
CA SER A 30 12.78 1.00 9.38
C SER A 30 12.79 1.42 10.84
N ILE A 31 11.91 0.86 11.67
CA ILE A 31 11.91 1.07 13.14
C ILE A 31 13.15 0.45 13.80
N ALA A 32 13.56 -0.74 13.37
CA ALA A 32 14.74 -1.42 13.88
C ALA A 32 16.07 -0.94 13.28
N MET A 33 16.03 -0.17 12.19
CA MET A 33 17.23 0.24 11.43
C MET A 33 18.28 0.98 12.28
N PRO A 34 17.91 1.86 13.22
CA PRO A 34 18.91 2.49 14.10
C PRO A 34 19.74 1.49 14.89
N PHE A 35 19.10 0.44 15.45
CA PHE A 35 19.82 -0.63 16.18
C PHE A 35 20.74 -1.43 15.25
N ILE A 36 20.22 -1.78 14.07
CA ILE A 36 20.95 -2.55 13.05
C ILE A 36 22.15 -1.76 12.53
N THR A 37 21.96 -0.44 12.33
CA THR A 37 23.04 0.47 11.87
C THR A 37 24.15 0.57 12.88
N GLN A 38 23.84 0.66 14.17
CA GLN A 38 24.85 0.68 15.23
C GLN A 38 25.66 -0.62 15.28
N GLU A 39 25.02 -1.76 15.03
CA GLU A 39 25.67 -3.06 15.09
C GLU A 39 26.51 -3.38 13.85
N TYR A 40 26.04 -3.01 12.65
CA TYR A 40 26.73 -3.35 11.39
C TYR A 40 27.44 -2.16 10.74
N HIS A 41 27.42 -0.97 11.37
CA HIS A 41 28.04 0.26 10.85
C HIS A 41 27.59 0.60 9.43
N LEU A 42 26.28 0.46 9.14
CA LEU A 42 25.74 0.66 7.80
C LEU A 42 25.80 2.13 7.38
N THR A 43 26.29 2.34 6.15
CA THR A 43 26.22 3.64 5.48
C THR A 43 24.80 3.97 5.03
N PRO A 44 24.46 5.27 4.80
CA PRO A 44 23.16 5.65 4.25
C PRO A 44 22.81 4.95 2.93
N SER A 45 23.77 4.74 2.03
CA SER A 45 23.56 4.00 0.78
C SER A 45 23.20 2.54 1.02
N GLU A 46 23.89 1.87 1.94
CA GLU A 46 23.57 0.48 2.30
C GLU A 46 22.20 0.35 2.91
N LYS A 47 21.79 1.26 3.82
CA LYS A 47 20.41 1.32 4.33
C LYS A 47 19.40 1.42 3.18
N GLY A 48 19.64 2.33 2.25
CA GLY A 48 18.78 2.55 1.06
C GLY A 48 18.66 1.28 0.20
N LEU A 49 19.77 0.59 -0.05
CA LEU A 49 19.78 -0.67 -0.81
C LEU A 49 19.03 -1.80 -0.09
N ILE A 50 19.19 -1.93 1.23
CA ILE A 50 18.46 -2.92 2.03
C ILE A 50 16.95 -2.65 1.96
N PHE A 51 16.51 -1.41 2.08
CA PHE A 51 15.09 -1.06 1.94
C PHE A 51 14.57 -1.34 0.53
N SER A 52 15.34 -1.01 -0.50
CA SER A 52 14.95 -1.22 -1.90
C SER A 52 14.92 -2.68 -2.30
N SER A 53 15.76 -3.53 -1.72
CA SER A 53 15.83 -4.97 -2.05
C SER A 53 14.50 -5.68 -1.83
N PHE A 54 13.73 -5.26 -0.81
CA PHE A 54 12.38 -5.74 -0.59
C PHE A 54 11.47 -5.49 -1.80
N PHE A 55 11.47 -4.27 -2.32
CA PHE A 55 10.59 -3.90 -3.42
C PHE A 55 10.95 -4.59 -4.74
N PHE A 56 12.21 -4.96 -4.91
CA PHE A 56 12.63 -5.74 -6.07
C PHE A 56 11.94 -7.12 -6.09
N GLY A 57 11.98 -7.86 -4.98
CA GLY A 57 11.26 -9.12 -4.84
C GLY A 57 9.74 -8.95 -4.91
N TYR A 58 9.21 -7.94 -4.22
CA TYR A 58 7.79 -7.63 -4.16
C TYR A 58 7.19 -7.34 -5.54
N ALA A 59 7.81 -6.46 -6.32
CA ALA A 59 7.31 -6.06 -7.64
C ALA A 59 7.20 -7.25 -8.60
N LEU A 60 8.21 -8.12 -8.61
CA LEU A 60 8.23 -9.31 -9.46
C LEU A 60 7.05 -10.26 -9.11
N PHE A 61 6.81 -10.50 -7.82
CA PHE A 61 5.82 -11.47 -7.37
C PHE A 61 4.39 -10.91 -7.23
N CYS A 62 4.18 -9.59 -7.32
CA CYS A 62 2.85 -9.03 -7.46
C CYS A 62 2.10 -9.56 -8.69
N PHE A 63 2.79 -9.69 -9.83
CA PHE A 63 2.19 -10.26 -11.06
C PHE A 63 1.94 -11.76 -10.92
N VAL A 64 2.91 -12.49 -10.39
CA VAL A 64 2.82 -13.94 -10.19
C VAL A 64 1.69 -14.29 -9.22
N GLY A 65 1.44 -13.46 -8.23
CA GLY A 65 0.42 -13.69 -7.20
C GLY A 65 -1.00 -13.83 -7.74
N GLY A 66 -1.38 -13.03 -8.74
CA GLY A 66 -2.68 -13.14 -9.40
C GLY A 66 -2.85 -14.50 -10.09
N TYR A 67 -1.86 -14.92 -10.87
CA TYR A 67 -1.84 -16.22 -11.53
C TYR A 67 -1.89 -17.39 -10.54
N LEU A 68 -1.11 -17.31 -9.46
CA LEU A 68 -1.13 -18.33 -8.42
C LEU A 68 -2.51 -18.42 -7.74
N ALA A 69 -3.14 -17.27 -7.46
CA ALA A 69 -4.46 -17.23 -6.83
C ALA A 69 -5.56 -17.82 -7.75
N ASP A 70 -5.44 -17.63 -9.07
CA ASP A 70 -6.36 -18.22 -10.03
C ASP A 70 -6.18 -19.75 -10.14
N ARG A 71 -4.94 -20.23 -10.11
CA ARG A 71 -4.63 -21.65 -10.28
C ARG A 71 -4.83 -22.49 -9.00
N PHE A 72 -4.42 -21.97 -7.84
CA PHE A 72 -4.40 -22.73 -6.58
C PHE A 72 -5.47 -22.29 -5.57
N GLY A 73 -6.20 -21.22 -5.88
CA GLY A 73 -7.20 -20.63 -5.02
C GLY A 73 -6.62 -19.72 -3.92
N PRO A 74 -7.38 -18.71 -3.48
CA PRO A 74 -6.90 -17.68 -2.56
C PRO A 74 -6.53 -18.25 -1.17
N LYS A 75 -7.19 -19.30 -0.70
CA LYS A 75 -6.85 -19.94 0.59
C LYS A 75 -5.39 -20.39 0.63
N ARG A 76 -4.99 -21.21 -0.34
CA ARG A 76 -3.65 -21.79 -0.37
C ARG A 76 -2.59 -20.73 -0.56
N VAL A 77 -2.80 -19.83 -1.52
CA VAL A 77 -1.80 -18.81 -1.85
C VAL A 77 -1.57 -17.86 -0.68
N LEU A 78 -2.61 -17.37 0.00
CA LEU A 78 -2.44 -16.53 1.20
C LEU A 78 -1.75 -17.28 2.33
N THR A 79 -2.07 -18.57 2.54
CA THR A 79 -1.38 -19.36 3.57
C THR A 79 0.11 -19.51 3.28
N TRP A 80 0.47 -19.87 2.03
CA TRP A 80 1.87 -20.04 1.63
C TRP A 80 2.63 -18.71 1.67
N SER A 81 2.04 -17.64 1.16
CA SER A 81 2.64 -16.31 1.20
C SER A 81 2.89 -15.86 2.64
N MET A 82 1.87 -15.91 3.50
CA MET A 82 2.01 -15.53 4.91
C MET A 82 3.05 -16.39 5.63
N GLY A 83 3.01 -17.70 5.45
CA GLY A 83 3.98 -18.61 6.05
C GLY A 83 5.41 -18.31 5.59
N PHE A 84 5.60 -18.17 4.28
CA PHE A 84 6.91 -17.90 3.69
C PHE A 84 7.49 -16.55 4.14
N TRP A 85 6.71 -15.46 4.04
CA TRP A 85 7.24 -14.16 4.47
C TRP A 85 7.44 -14.08 5.98
N SER A 86 6.58 -14.73 6.80
CA SER A 86 6.76 -14.73 8.25
C SER A 86 8.04 -15.48 8.66
N VAL A 87 8.36 -16.61 8.00
CA VAL A 87 9.64 -17.29 8.20
C VAL A 87 10.81 -16.36 7.84
N LEU A 88 10.72 -15.64 6.72
CA LEU A 88 11.77 -14.70 6.31
C LEU A 88 11.83 -13.44 7.19
N CYS A 89 10.68 -13.00 7.74
CA CYS A 89 10.65 -11.97 8.77
C CYS A 89 11.46 -12.41 9.98
N GLY A 90 11.21 -13.63 10.49
CA GLY A 90 11.98 -14.22 11.58
C GLY A 90 13.46 -14.45 11.21
N ALA A 91 13.74 -14.85 9.97
CA ALA A 91 15.11 -15.02 9.47
C ALA A 91 15.92 -13.70 9.44
N THR A 92 15.24 -12.54 9.45
CA THR A 92 15.92 -11.25 9.61
C THR A 92 16.71 -11.20 10.93
N ALA A 93 16.24 -11.88 11.98
CA ALA A 93 16.96 -11.99 13.26
C ALA A 93 18.30 -12.76 13.16
N LEU A 94 18.46 -13.59 12.14
CA LEU A 94 19.70 -14.37 11.89
C LEU A 94 20.67 -13.62 10.99
N ALA A 95 20.32 -12.44 10.50
CA ALA A 95 21.23 -11.63 9.70
C ALA A 95 22.45 -11.23 10.53
N PHE A 96 23.62 -11.20 9.89
CA PHE A 96 24.90 -10.93 10.54
C PHE A 96 25.76 -9.89 9.78
N ASN A 97 25.30 -9.42 8.63
CA ASN A 97 25.95 -8.35 7.85
C ASN A 97 24.99 -7.76 6.82
N PHE A 98 25.47 -6.76 6.08
CA PHE A 98 24.73 -6.10 4.97
C PHE A 98 24.15 -7.09 3.97
N TRP A 99 24.95 -8.04 3.46
CA TRP A 99 24.54 -8.96 2.41
C TRP A 99 23.44 -9.93 2.88
N SER A 100 23.56 -10.44 4.08
CA SER A 100 22.54 -11.32 4.66
C SER A 100 21.20 -10.61 4.85
N LEU A 101 21.22 -9.36 5.31
CA LEU A 101 20.02 -8.51 5.39
C LEU A 101 19.41 -8.26 4.03
N LEU A 102 20.23 -7.88 3.04
CA LEU A 102 19.77 -7.59 1.68
C LEU A 102 19.08 -8.79 1.04
N ILE A 103 19.69 -9.98 1.14
CA ILE A 103 19.13 -11.21 0.58
C ILE A 103 17.81 -11.58 1.28
N VAL A 104 17.80 -11.59 2.61
CA VAL A 104 16.60 -11.92 3.38
C VAL A 104 15.46 -10.95 3.04
N ARG A 105 15.74 -9.65 2.90
CA ARG A 105 14.74 -8.64 2.55
C ARG A 105 14.22 -8.79 1.11
N ALA A 106 15.06 -9.15 0.16
CA ALA A 106 14.63 -9.44 -1.21
C ALA A 106 13.68 -10.65 -1.26
N LEU A 107 14.04 -11.74 -0.57
CA LEU A 107 13.21 -12.93 -0.46
C LEU A 107 11.91 -12.66 0.31
N PHE A 108 11.97 -11.83 1.36
CA PHE A 108 10.80 -11.38 2.10
C PHE A 108 9.80 -10.67 1.17
N GLY A 109 10.29 -9.80 0.27
CA GLY A 109 9.48 -9.15 -0.76
C GLY A 109 8.78 -10.14 -1.71
N VAL A 110 9.48 -11.23 -2.09
CA VAL A 110 8.90 -12.32 -2.88
C VAL A 110 7.68 -12.92 -2.18
N GLY A 111 7.77 -13.13 -0.86
CA GLY A 111 6.67 -13.69 -0.06
C GLY A 111 5.45 -12.77 0.06
N GLU A 112 5.68 -11.46 0.18
CA GLU A 112 4.60 -10.47 0.31
C GLU A 112 3.92 -10.11 -1.03
N GLY A 113 4.61 -10.24 -2.15
CA GLY A 113 4.10 -9.83 -3.47
C GLY A 113 2.69 -10.33 -3.80
N PRO A 114 2.37 -11.60 -3.58
CA PRO A 114 1.05 -12.16 -3.92
C PRO A 114 -0.12 -11.65 -3.08
N VAL A 115 0.10 -11.02 -1.93
CA VAL A 115 -0.92 -10.82 -0.88
C VAL A 115 -2.09 -9.97 -1.33
N SER A 116 -1.83 -8.77 -1.85
CA SER A 116 -2.89 -7.83 -2.21
C SER A 116 -3.80 -8.36 -3.33
N THR A 117 -3.22 -8.98 -4.36
CA THR A 117 -3.95 -9.56 -5.48
C THR A 117 -4.78 -10.76 -5.01
N THR A 118 -4.21 -11.61 -4.15
CA THR A 118 -4.90 -12.79 -3.60
C THR A 118 -6.00 -12.41 -2.62
N ALA A 119 -5.80 -11.37 -1.79
CA ALA A 119 -6.84 -10.86 -0.90
C ALA A 119 -8.03 -10.31 -1.69
N ASN A 120 -7.78 -9.55 -2.76
CA ASN A 120 -8.82 -9.07 -3.66
C ASN A 120 -9.57 -10.23 -4.33
N LYS A 121 -8.87 -11.29 -4.75
CA LYS A 121 -9.49 -12.52 -5.28
C LYS A 121 -10.38 -13.20 -4.24
N ALA A 122 -9.94 -13.31 -2.99
CA ALA A 122 -10.74 -13.84 -1.90
C ALA A 122 -12.02 -13.01 -1.70
N ILE A 123 -11.91 -11.66 -1.66
CA ILE A 123 -13.08 -10.78 -1.52
C ILE A 123 -14.03 -10.95 -2.70
N ASN A 124 -13.53 -11.02 -3.93
CA ASN A 124 -14.35 -11.25 -5.11
C ASN A 124 -15.11 -12.58 -5.06
N SER A 125 -14.54 -13.59 -4.42
CA SER A 125 -15.19 -14.90 -4.23
C SER A 125 -16.22 -14.90 -3.12
N TRP A 126 -16.01 -14.14 -2.03
CA TRP A 126 -16.80 -14.18 -0.81
C TRP A 126 -17.88 -13.10 -0.70
N PHE A 127 -17.84 -12.06 -1.55
CA PHE A 127 -18.76 -10.93 -1.46
C PHE A 127 -19.62 -10.74 -2.70
N PRO A 128 -20.91 -10.33 -2.53
CA PRO A 128 -21.75 -9.86 -3.62
C PRO A 128 -21.11 -8.66 -4.32
N VAL A 129 -21.40 -8.46 -5.61
CA VAL A 129 -20.79 -7.40 -6.43
C VAL A 129 -20.93 -6.01 -5.78
N LYS A 130 -22.12 -5.69 -5.25
CA LYS A 130 -22.42 -4.40 -4.59
C LYS A 130 -21.59 -4.14 -3.31
N GLU A 131 -21.12 -5.17 -2.63
CA GLU A 131 -20.38 -5.05 -1.37
C GLU A 131 -18.85 -5.12 -1.56
N ARG A 132 -18.35 -5.56 -2.72
CA ARG A 132 -16.91 -5.81 -2.98
C ARG A 132 -16.04 -4.59 -2.75
N ALA A 133 -16.45 -3.42 -3.27
CA ALA A 133 -15.67 -2.20 -3.12
C ALA A 133 -15.49 -1.80 -1.65
N ARG A 134 -16.56 -1.94 -0.84
CA ARG A 134 -16.50 -1.68 0.60
C ARG A 134 -15.61 -2.70 1.33
N ALA A 135 -15.71 -3.97 0.96
CA ALA A 135 -14.90 -5.03 1.54
C ALA A 135 -13.41 -4.84 1.22
N ILE A 136 -13.06 -4.49 -0.02
CA ILE A 136 -11.69 -4.16 -0.41
C ILE A 136 -11.18 -2.95 0.37
N GLY A 137 -11.96 -1.86 0.44
CA GLY A 137 -11.60 -0.67 1.20
C GLY A 137 -11.36 -0.97 2.67
N PHE A 138 -12.23 -1.77 3.28
CA PHE A 138 -12.08 -2.18 4.68
C PHE A 138 -10.81 -3.03 4.88
N ALA A 139 -10.57 -4.04 4.05
CA ALA A 139 -9.37 -4.87 4.14
C ALA A 139 -8.09 -4.02 4.00
N GLN A 140 -8.05 -3.12 3.02
CA GLN A 140 -6.89 -2.27 2.75
C GLN A 140 -6.63 -1.23 3.85
N ALA A 141 -7.66 -0.81 4.61
CA ALA A 141 -7.49 0.08 5.76
C ALA A 141 -6.64 -0.54 6.88
N GLY A 142 -6.47 -1.86 6.89
CA GLY A 142 -5.51 -2.55 7.77
C GLY A 142 -4.06 -2.11 7.52
N GLY A 143 -3.70 -1.71 6.31
CA GLY A 143 -2.34 -1.28 5.99
C GLY A 143 -1.87 -0.05 6.80
N PRO A 144 -2.49 1.13 6.65
CA PRO A 144 -2.13 2.31 7.44
C PRO A 144 -2.22 2.08 8.95
N LEU A 145 -3.20 1.28 9.42
CA LEU A 145 -3.29 0.91 10.84
C LEU A 145 -2.09 0.06 11.27
N GLY A 146 -1.66 -0.90 10.45
CA GLY A 146 -0.45 -1.68 10.70
C GLY A 146 0.79 -0.78 10.79
N GLY A 147 0.92 0.20 9.89
CA GLY A 147 1.97 1.21 9.96
C GLY A 147 1.97 2.00 11.27
N ALA A 148 0.77 2.39 11.76
CA ALA A 148 0.62 3.09 13.04
C ALA A 148 1.03 2.20 14.24
N LEU A 149 0.72 0.92 14.19
CA LEU A 149 1.04 -0.04 15.25
C LEU A 149 2.51 -0.49 15.22
N ALA A 150 3.19 -0.39 14.07
CA ALA A 150 4.55 -0.87 13.90
C ALA A 150 5.55 -0.17 14.85
N GLY A 151 5.50 1.17 14.94
CA GLY A 151 6.37 1.93 15.85
C GLY A 151 6.27 1.45 17.29
N PRO A 152 5.09 1.51 17.92
CA PRO A 152 4.90 1.01 19.29
C PRO A 152 5.26 -0.46 19.45
N ILE A 153 4.76 -1.36 18.61
CA ILE A 153 5.00 -2.80 18.78
C ILE A 153 6.47 -3.14 18.61
N VAL A 154 7.04 -2.81 17.44
CA VAL A 154 8.41 -3.22 17.11
C VAL A 154 9.43 -2.42 17.92
N GLY A 155 9.18 -1.12 18.13
CA GLY A 155 10.08 -0.26 18.87
C GLY A 155 10.20 -0.67 20.34
N PHE A 156 9.08 -0.94 21.04
CA PHE A 156 9.15 -1.42 22.43
C PHE A 156 9.72 -2.82 22.55
N LEU A 157 9.39 -3.73 21.63
CA LEU A 157 10.03 -5.06 21.61
C LEU A 157 11.54 -4.95 21.39
N ALA A 158 11.97 -4.09 20.46
CA ALA A 158 13.38 -3.89 20.18
C ALA A 158 14.14 -3.24 21.35
N LEU A 159 13.50 -2.31 22.08
CA LEU A 159 14.07 -1.68 23.28
C LEU A 159 14.23 -2.65 24.46
N TRP A 160 13.25 -3.52 24.69
CA TRP A 160 13.26 -4.39 25.88
C TRP A 160 13.94 -5.73 25.66
N LEU A 161 13.79 -6.29 24.45
CA LEU A 161 14.24 -7.65 24.15
C LEU A 161 15.31 -7.69 23.03
N GLY A 162 15.63 -6.54 22.45
CA GLY A 162 16.51 -6.44 21.29
C GLY A 162 15.76 -6.62 19.96
N TRP A 163 16.31 -6.00 18.89
CA TRP A 163 15.68 -5.99 17.57
C TRP A 163 15.50 -7.39 16.97
N ARG A 164 16.39 -8.34 17.26
CA ARG A 164 16.27 -9.73 16.78
C ARG A 164 15.04 -10.41 17.33
N VAL A 165 14.80 -10.29 18.63
CA VAL A 165 13.62 -10.88 19.28
C VAL A 165 12.34 -10.22 18.77
N ALA A 166 12.36 -8.91 18.50
CA ALA A 166 11.22 -8.22 17.89
C ALA A 166 10.81 -8.88 16.57
N PHE A 167 11.76 -9.17 15.67
CA PHE A 167 11.47 -9.86 14.40
C PHE A 167 10.94 -11.29 14.59
N ILE A 168 11.44 -12.03 15.58
CA ILE A 168 10.93 -13.37 15.89
C ILE A 168 9.48 -13.29 16.39
N VAL A 169 9.17 -12.34 17.26
CA VAL A 169 7.82 -12.18 17.82
C VAL A 169 6.81 -11.81 16.75
N ILE A 170 7.10 -10.81 15.91
CA ILE A 170 6.17 -10.43 14.82
C ILE A 170 6.01 -11.55 13.79
N ALA A 171 7.07 -12.29 13.48
CA ALA A 171 7.01 -13.48 12.62
C ALA A 171 6.08 -14.55 13.21
N ALA A 172 6.12 -14.79 14.51
CA ALA A 172 5.24 -15.73 15.18
C ALA A 172 3.76 -15.34 15.03
N PHE A 173 3.41 -14.05 15.11
CA PHE A 173 2.04 -13.59 14.84
C PHE A 173 1.58 -13.91 13.43
N GLY A 174 2.44 -13.72 12.42
CA GLY A 174 2.13 -14.08 11.04
C GLY A 174 1.93 -15.58 10.87
N LEU A 175 2.75 -16.42 11.49
CA LEU A 175 2.60 -17.89 11.45
C LEU A 175 1.31 -18.34 12.14
N VAL A 176 0.96 -17.76 13.29
CA VAL A 176 -0.31 -18.03 13.98
C VAL A 176 -1.49 -17.65 13.07
N TRP A 177 -1.42 -16.49 12.42
CA TRP A 177 -2.45 -16.09 11.47
C TRP A 177 -2.55 -17.07 10.29
N ALA A 178 -1.43 -17.52 9.72
CA ALA A 178 -1.41 -18.47 8.61
C ALA A 178 -2.13 -19.80 8.98
N VAL A 179 -1.87 -20.30 10.20
CA VAL A 179 -2.55 -21.50 10.72
C VAL A 179 -4.05 -21.24 10.94
N ALA A 180 -4.41 -20.08 11.51
CA ALA A 180 -5.80 -19.69 11.71
C ALA A 180 -6.54 -19.57 10.36
N TRP A 181 -5.92 -18.90 9.38
CA TRP A 181 -6.47 -18.78 8.03
C TRP A 181 -6.67 -20.15 7.35
N TRP A 182 -5.67 -21.02 7.43
CA TRP A 182 -5.77 -22.37 6.88
C TRP A 182 -6.94 -23.16 7.44
N ARG A 183 -7.22 -23.03 8.74
CA ARG A 183 -8.32 -23.74 9.42
C ARG A 183 -9.68 -23.08 9.21
N MET A 184 -9.75 -21.77 9.08
CA MET A 184 -10.99 -21.00 9.08
C MET A 184 -11.46 -20.58 7.68
N ALA A 185 -10.59 -20.53 6.68
CA ALA A 185 -10.96 -20.09 5.34
C ALA A 185 -11.12 -21.26 4.38
N THR A 186 -11.94 -21.05 3.34
CA THR A 186 -12.00 -21.86 2.12
C THR A 186 -11.77 -20.98 0.91
N SER A 187 -11.43 -21.58 -0.23
CA SER A 187 -11.22 -20.80 -1.47
C SER A 187 -12.52 -20.18 -1.97
N THR A 188 -13.63 -20.86 -1.79
CA THR A 188 -14.96 -20.37 -2.16
C THR A 188 -15.95 -20.52 -1.00
N PRO A 189 -17.02 -19.70 -0.93
CA PRO A 189 -18.07 -19.84 0.07
C PRO A 189 -18.79 -21.19 0.01
N LEU A 190 -18.90 -21.79 -1.18
CA LEU A 190 -19.60 -23.05 -1.40
C LEU A 190 -18.95 -24.22 -0.62
N GLU A 191 -17.63 -24.19 -0.47
CA GLU A 191 -16.86 -25.22 0.24
C GLU A 191 -16.96 -25.10 1.76
N HIS A 192 -17.53 -24.00 2.28
CA HIS A 192 -17.43 -23.70 3.71
C HIS A 192 -18.65 -24.17 4.50
N PRO A 193 -18.49 -25.07 5.51
CA PRO A 193 -19.62 -25.71 6.21
C PRO A 193 -20.47 -24.76 7.05
N LYS A 194 -19.96 -23.56 7.39
CA LYS A 194 -20.67 -22.55 8.19
C LYS A 194 -21.42 -21.52 7.37
N VAL A 195 -21.30 -21.54 6.04
CA VAL A 195 -22.01 -20.62 5.14
C VAL A 195 -23.45 -21.14 4.97
N SER A 196 -24.43 -20.27 5.23
CA SER A 196 -25.82 -20.64 5.06
C SER A 196 -26.24 -20.61 3.59
N LYS A 197 -27.34 -21.33 3.25
CA LYS A 197 -27.88 -21.29 1.89
C LYS A 197 -28.32 -19.89 1.48
N GLU A 198 -28.88 -19.13 2.43
CA GLU A 198 -29.30 -17.75 2.23
C GLU A 198 -28.09 -16.82 1.93
N GLU A 199 -26.97 -16.99 2.66
CA GLU A 199 -25.74 -16.25 2.41
C GLU A 199 -25.16 -16.59 1.02
N LEU A 200 -25.14 -17.88 0.67
CA LEU A 200 -24.68 -18.34 -0.64
C LEU A 200 -25.56 -17.79 -1.77
N ALA A 201 -26.89 -17.81 -1.60
CA ALA A 201 -27.82 -17.22 -2.55
C ALA A 201 -27.58 -15.70 -2.72
N ALA A 202 -27.39 -14.97 -1.62
CA ALA A 202 -27.09 -13.54 -1.67
C ALA A 202 -25.78 -13.23 -2.39
N ILE A 203 -24.73 -14.06 -2.21
CA ILE A 203 -23.45 -13.90 -2.91
C ILE A 203 -23.60 -14.17 -4.41
N ASN A 204 -24.44 -15.13 -4.79
CA ASN A 204 -24.61 -15.57 -6.17
C ASN A 204 -25.70 -14.80 -6.92
N ALA A 205 -26.65 -14.16 -6.24
CA ALA A 205 -27.81 -13.50 -6.86
C ALA A 205 -27.46 -12.49 -7.97
N GLU A 206 -26.26 -11.89 -7.92
CA GLU A 206 -25.77 -10.95 -8.93
C GLU A 206 -24.71 -11.57 -9.88
N ARG A 207 -24.34 -12.85 -9.66
CA ARG A 207 -23.41 -13.58 -10.54
C ARG A 207 -24.11 -14.22 -11.72
N GLU A 208 -25.45 -14.39 -11.63
CA GLU A 208 -26.28 -14.95 -12.69
C GLU A 208 -26.68 -13.93 -13.78
N ALA A 209 -26.39 -12.63 -13.57
CA ALA A 209 -26.38 -11.70 -14.71
C ALA A 209 -25.30 -12.18 -15.70
N PRO A 210 -25.66 -12.41 -16.99
CA PRO A 210 -24.72 -12.98 -17.94
C PRO A 210 -23.46 -12.13 -17.94
N VAL A 211 -22.36 -12.72 -17.51
CA VAL A 211 -21.03 -12.26 -17.87
C VAL A 211 -21.09 -12.18 -19.38
N GLN A 212 -21.11 -10.98 -19.96
CA GLN A 212 -20.85 -10.81 -21.38
C GLN A 212 -19.65 -11.70 -21.66
N THR A 213 -19.89 -12.73 -22.43
CA THR A 213 -18.92 -13.78 -22.70
C THR A 213 -17.63 -13.09 -23.12
N VAL A 214 -16.54 -13.46 -22.46
CA VAL A 214 -15.18 -12.92 -22.72
C VAL A 214 -14.77 -13.06 -24.22
N GLY A 215 -15.64 -13.65 -25.04
CA GLY A 215 -15.49 -13.84 -26.47
C GLY A 215 -15.78 -12.63 -27.34
N ASP A 216 -16.59 -11.66 -26.89
CA ASP A 216 -17.04 -10.51 -27.72
C ASP A 216 -16.37 -9.16 -27.34
N ALA A 217 -15.58 -9.11 -26.29
CA ALA A 217 -14.78 -7.94 -26.01
C ALA A 217 -13.65 -7.84 -27.06
N PRO A 218 -13.52 -6.71 -27.78
CA PRO A 218 -12.43 -6.54 -28.73
C PRO A 218 -11.12 -6.83 -28.02
N ARG A 219 -10.29 -7.71 -28.61
CA ARG A 219 -8.94 -8.03 -28.12
C ARG A 219 -8.10 -6.76 -28.19
N THR A 220 -8.22 -5.87 -27.21
CA THR A 220 -7.33 -4.74 -27.05
C THR A 220 -5.96 -5.25 -26.66
N LEU A 221 -4.96 -4.94 -27.48
CA LEU A 221 -3.59 -5.26 -27.11
C LEU A 221 -3.25 -4.50 -25.82
N VAL A 222 -2.63 -5.19 -24.87
CA VAL A 222 -2.16 -4.57 -23.62
C VAL A 222 -1.39 -3.27 -23.91
N LEU A 223 -0.64 -3.26 -25.02
CA LEU A 223 0.14 -2.11 -25.49
C LEU A 223 -0.74 -0.87 -25.77
N ASP A 224 -1.95 -1.05 -26.29
CA ASP A 224 -2.84 0.06 -26.59
C ASP A 224 -3.43 0.70 -25.33
N VAL A 225 -3.62 -0.11 -24.28
CA VAL A 225 -4.07 0.39 -22.97
C VAL A 225 -2.97 1.18 -22.28
N ILE A 226 -1.75 0.64 -22.20
CA ILE A 226 -0.63 1.28 -21.52
C ILE A 226 -0.12 2.55 -22.25
N ARG A 227 -0.37 2.67 -23.56
CA ARG A 227 -0.04 3.87 -24.34
C ARG A 227 -1.05 5.01 -24.18
N GLN A 228 -2.18 4.76 -23.55
CA GLN A 228 -3.15 5.83 -23.30
C GLN A 228 -2.54 6.90 -22.39
N ARG A 229 -2.64 8.15 -22.81
CA ARG A 229 -2.09 9.31 -22.09
C ARG A 229 -2.54 9.36 -20.64
N ALA A 230 -3.83 9.09 -20.37
CA ALA A 230 -4.37 9.09 -19.01
C ALA A 230 -3.71 8.03 -18.14
N VAL A 231 -3.48 6.82 -18.66
CA VAL A 231 -2.86 5.71 -17.94
C VAL A 231 -1.40 6.01 -17.57
N ILE A 232 -0.61 6.56 -18.52
CA ILE A 232 0.77 6.96 -18.30
C ILE A 232 0.84 8.08 -17.25
N VAL A 233 0.05 9.13 -17.43
CA VAL A 233 0.03 10.31 -16.54
C VAL A 233 -0.35 9.90 -15.11
N MET A 234 -1.38 9.07 -14.95
CA MET A 234 -1.80 8.57 -13.64
C MET A 234 -0.75 7.65 -13.02
N GLY A 235 -0.10 6.80 -13.83
CA GLY A 235 0.99 5.93 -13.38
C GLY A 235 2.20 6.70 -12.87
N VAL A 236 2.64 7.73 -13.61
CA VAL A 236 3.76 8.61 -13.20
C VAL A 236 3.40 9.41 -11.95
N SER A 237 2.17 9.95 -11.88
CA SER A 237 1.73 10.66 -10.69
C SER A 237 1.65 9.74 -9.46
N LEU A 238 1.16 8.52 -9.62
CA LEU A 238 1.12 7.53 -8.53
C LEU A 238 2.53 7.06 -8.14
N PHE A 239 3.49 7.02 -9.06
CA PHE A 239 4.91 6.83 -8.74
C PHE A 239 5.42 7.95 -7.82
N CYS A 240 5.10 9.21 -8.12
CA CYS A 240 5.51 10.35 -7.29
C CYS A 240 4.83 10.32 -5.90
N TYR A 241 3.55 9.96 -5.85
CA TYR A 241 2.82 9.72 -4.61
C TYR A 241 3.50 8.65 -3.76
N ASN A 242 3.77 7.48 -4.36
CA ASN A 242 4.42 6.37 -3.68
C ASN A 242 5.87 6.68 -3.29
N TYR A 243 6.56 7.55 -4.03
CA TYR A 243 7.90 8.02 -3.64
C TYR A 243 7.87 8.71 -2.27
N ILE A 244 6.92 9.62 -2.05
CA ILE A 244 6.72 10.28 -0.75
C ILE A 244 6.39 9.25 0.33
N LEU A 245 5.48 8.31 0.04
CA LEU A 245 5.05 7.30 1.00
C LEU A 245 6.21 6.39 1.42
N TYR A 246 7.01 5.90 0.46
CA TYR A 246 8.12 5.01 0.74
C TYR A 246 9.31 5.74 1.36
N PHE A 247 9.56 6.99 0.97
CA PHE A 247 10.50 7.86 1.66
C PHE A 247 10.13 8.01 3.14
N PHE A 248 8.89 8.38 3.44
CA PHE A 248 8.39 8.46 4.81
C PHE A 248 8.56 7.13 5.56
N MET A 249 8.08 6.04 4.97
CA MET A 249 8.09 4.73 5.62
C MET A 249 9.51 4.24 5.95
N THR A 250 10.48 4.53 5.09
CA THR A 250 11.84 3.98 5.23
C THR A 250 12.79 4.90 5.97
N TRP A 251 12.71 6.21 5.76
CA TRP A 251 13.71 7.16 6.23
C TRP A 251 13.28 8.02 7.41
N PHE A 252 11.98 8.22 7.63
CA PHE A 252 11.51 9.09 8.71
C PHE A 252 11.93 8.63 10.11
N PRO A 253 11.90 7.33 10.47
CA PRO A 253 12.43 6.87 11.76
C PRO A 253 13.92 7.19 11.94
N SER A 254 14.75 6.92 10.93
CA SER A 254 16.19 7.25 10.97
C SER A 254 16.43 8.76 11.06
N TYR A 255 15.66 9.58 10.32
CA TYR A 255 15.73 11.03 10.41
C TYR A 255 15.48 11.56 11.82
N LEU A 256 14.49 11.01 12.51
CA LEU A 256 14.15 11.43 13.87
C LEU A 256 15.29 11.14 14.86
N ILE A 257 16.01 10.04 14.69
CA ILE A 257 17.14 9.69 15.53
C ILE A 257 18.40 10.39 15.08
N ASP A 258 18.80 10.21 13.82
CA ASP A 258 20.11 10.64 13.32
C ASP A 258 20.22 12.16 13.18
N ALA A 259 19.14 12.82 12.74
CA ALA A 259 19.15 14.28 12.49
C ALA A 259 18.47 15.10 13.60
N LYS A 260 17.52 14.51 14.32
CA LYS A 260 16.78 15.22 15.38
C LYS A 260 17.19 14.81 16.79
N GLY A 261 17.97 13.76 16.94
CA GLY A 261 18.53 13.34 18.23
C GLY A 261 17.50 12.86 19.26
N ILE A 262 16.30 12.45 18.83
CA ILE A 262 15.32 11.89 19.76
C ILE A 262 15.69 10.47 20.14
N ASP A 263 15.31 10.07 21.33
CA ASP A 263 15.53 8.71 21.81
C ASP A 263 14.63 7.70 21.08
N LEU A 264 15.05 6.43 21.10
CA LEU A 264 14.36 5.34 20.40
C LEU A 264 12.93 5.12 20.89
N LYS A 265 12.65 5.37 22.19
CA LYS A 265 11.29 5.24 22.74
C LYS A 265 10.37 6.32 22.16
N SER A 266 10.82 7.56 22.17
CA SER A 266 10.07 8.70 21.62
C SER A 266 9.85 8.50 20.13
N MET A 267 10.87 8.09 19.34
CA MET A 267 10.75 7.78 17.92
C MET A 267 9.67 6.73 17.67
N SER A 268 9.65 5.64 18.46
CA SER A 268 8.69 4.53 18.29
C SER A 268 7.23 4.98 18.47
N ILE A 269 6.98 5.94 19.36
CA ILE A 269 5.64 6.49 19.59
C ILE A 269 5.27 7.51 18.51
N VAL A 270 6.18 8.43 18.24
CA VAL A 270 5.93 9.58 17.36
C VAL A 270 5.71 9.16 15.91
N THR A 271 6.38 8.11 15.45
CA THR A 271 6.20 7.57 14.10
C THR A 271 4.81 6.97 13.86
N ALA A 272 4.07 6.63 14.90
CA ALA A 272 2.69 6.16 14.78
C ALA A 272 1.71 7.27 14.36
N LEU A 273 1.97 8.52 14.74
CA LEU A 273 1.04 9.65 14.54
C LEU A 273 0.75 9.94 13.05
N PRO A 274 1.75 10.06 12.15
CA PRO A 274 1.49 10.25 10.73
C PRO A 274 0.67 9.11 10.11
N TRP A 275 0.92 7.86 10.49
CA TRP A 275 0.17 6.73 10.00
C TRP A 275 -1.29 6.73 10.50
N PHE A 276 -1.50 7.09 11.77
CA PHE A 276 -2.85 7.18 12.34
C PHE A 276 -3.68 8.25 11.61
N VAL A 277 -3.12 9.45 11.43
CA VAL A 277 -3.78 10.52 10.66
C VAL A 277 -3.93 10.13 9.19
N GLY A 278 -2.96 9.41 8.63
CA GLY A 278 -3.03 8.83 7.30
C GLY A 278 -4.20 7.84 7.14
N THR A 279 -4.48 7.01 8.15
CA THR A 279 -5.64 6.12 8.16
C THR A 279 -6.95 6.90 8.06
N LEU A 280 -7.08 7.97 8.86
CA LEU A 280 -8.24 8.87 8.80
C LEU A 280 -8.33 9.57 7.44
N GLY A 281 -7.19 9.99 6.88
CA GLY A 281 -7.10 10.58 5.55
C GLY A 281 -7.57 9.62 4.46
N PHE A 282 -7.11 8.37 4.48
CA PHE A 282 -7.51 7.36 3.51
C PHE A 282 -9.03 7.12 3.50
N ILE A 283 -9.64 7.01 4.69
CA ILE A 283 -11.09 6.88 4.84
C ILE A 283 -11.80 8.17 4.40
N GLY A 284 -11.30 9.33 4.82
CA GLY A 284 -11.87 10.65 4.52
C GLY A 284 -11.83 11.05 3.06
N GLY A 285 -10.86 10.51 2.30
CA GLY A 285 -10.65 10.87 0.89
C GLY A 285 -11.85 10.58 0.00
N GLY A 286 -12.50 9.43 0.18
CA GLY A 286 -13.72 9.10 -0.53
C GLY A 286 -14.86 10.08 -0.22
N PHE A 287 -15.07 10.40 1.06
CA PHE A 287 -16.10 11.36 1.47
C PHE A 287 -15.84 12.77 0.92
N LEU A 288 -14.58 13.19 0.89
CA LEU A 288 -14.20 14.49 0.32
C LEU A 288 -14.49 14.56 -1.18
N ILE A 289 -14.16 13.51 -1.93
CA ILE A 289 -14.46 13.42 -3.36
C ILE A 289 -15.96 13.52 -3.60
N ASP A 290 -16.76 12.76 -2.84
CA ASP A 290 -18.22 12.77 -2.96
C ASP A 290 -18.82 14.14 -2.60
N TRP A 291 -18.28 14.80 -1.56
CA TRP A 291 -18.72 16.14 -1.17
C TRP A 291 -18.44 17.18 -2.26
N VAL A 292 -17.23 17.18 -2.86
CA VAL A 292 -16.91 18.06 -3.98
C VAL A 292 -17.79 17.75 -5.18
N PHE A 293 -18.06 16.47 -5.46
CA PHE A 293 -18.92 16.05 -6.56
C PHE A 293 -20.37 16.55 -6.38
N LYS A 294 -20.94 16.40 -5.17
CA LYS A 294 -22.28 16.90 -4.87
C LYS A 294 -22.41 18.41 -5.09
N ARG A 295 -21.33 19.17 -4.90
CA ARG A 295 -21.33 20.64 -5.11
C ARG A 295 -21.09 21.05 -6.55
N THR A 296 -20.32 20.28 -7.32
CA THR A 296 -19.86 20.68 -8.66
C THR A 296 -20.62 19.98 -9.78
N GLY A 297 -21.22 18.80 -9.51
CA GLY A 297 -21.87 17.95 -10.52
C GLY A 297 -20.89 17.31 -11.53
N ARG A 298 -19.57 17.52 -11.37
CA ARG A 298 -18.55 17.11 -12.36
C ARG A 298 -17.65 16.03 -11.79
N ARG A 299 -17.84 14.76 -12.18
CA ARG A 299 -17.13 13.59 -11.64
C ARG A 299 -15.60 13.72 -11.74
N LEU A 300 -15.06 13.83 -12.93
CA LEU A 300 -13.61 13.91 -13.15
C LEU A 300 -12.99 15.14 -12.50
N PHE A 301 -13.67 16.27 -12.52
CA PHE A 301 -13.21 17.50 -11.88
C PHE A 301 -13.07 17.33 -10.36
N SER A 302 -14.07 16.77 -9.68
CA SER A 302 -14.01 16.56 -8.23
C SER A 302 -12.85 15.66 -7.81
N ARG A 303 -12.62 14.56 -8.52
CA ARG A 303 -11.50 13.65 -8.28
C ARG A 303 -10.15 14.32 -8.51
N LYS A 304 -10.03 15.02 -9.65
CA LYS A 304 -8.83 15.75 -10.04
C LYS A 304 -8.46 16.85 -9.04
N VAL A 305 -9.43 17.67 -8.62
CA VAL A 305 -9.20 18.75 -7.65
C VAL A 305 -8.74 18.17 -6.32
N VAL A 306 -9.40 17.14 -5.78
CA VAL A 306 -8.99 16.51 -4.52
C VAL A 306 -7.59 15.93 -4.63
N LEU A 307 -7.29 15.18 -5.70
CA LEU A 307 -5.97 14.58 -5.90
C LEU A 307 -4.89 15.67 -5.97
N VAL A 308 -5.05 16.64 -6.85
CA VAL A 308 -4.02 17.68 -7.10
C VAL A 308 -3.79 18.52 -5.84
N THR A 309 -4.86 19.00 -5.20
CA THR A 309 -4.74 19.86 -4.02
C THR A 309 -4.09 19.10 -2.86
N CYS A 310 -4.56 17.88 -2.57
CA CYS A 310 -4.03 17.12 -1.45
C CYS A 310 -2.59 16.66 -1.69
N LEU A 311 -2.26 16.24 -2.93
CA LEU A 311 -0.88 15.86 -3.27
C LEU A 311 0.07 17.05 -3.23
N LEU A 312 -0.36 18.25 -3.67
CA LEU A 312 0.44 19.47 -3.55
C LEU A 312 0.70 19.85 -2.09
N ILE A 313 -0.33 19.83 -1.24
CA ILE A 313 -0.16 20.11 0.19
C ILE A 313 0.81 19.10 0.81
N ALA A 314 0.64 17.81 0.53
CA ALA A 314 1.53 16.77 1.02
C ALA A 314 2.98 17.01 0.56
N ALA A 315 3.18 17.31 -0.72
CA ALA A 315 4.51 17.57 -1.30
C ALA A 315 5.21 18.79 -0.68
N LEU A 316 4.48 19.88 -0.49
CA LEU A 316 5.01 21.09 0.16
C LEU A 316 5.35 20.81 1.64
N CYS A 317 4.48 20.13 2.37
CA CYS A 317 4.75 19.72 3.75
C CYS A 317 6.00 18.85 3.83
N VAL A 318 6.15 17.83 2.97
CA VAL A 318 7.34 16.98 2.96
C VAL A 318 8.58 17.80 2.65
N GLY A 319 8.57 18.61 1.60
CA GLY A 319 9.74 19.45 1.23
C GLY A 319 10.16 20.43 2.33
N PHE A 320 9.19 20.94 3.09
CA PHE A 320 9.43 21.87 4.19
C PHE A 320 9.92 21.17 5.47
N THR A 321 9.54 19.90 5.70
CA THR A 321 9.91 19.16 6.93
C THR A 321 11.42 19.12 7.16
N GLY A 322 12.20 18.96 6.10
CA GLY A 322 13.66 18.89 6.19
C GLY A 322 14.35 20.18 6.67
N GLN A 323 13.66 21.32 6.64
CA GLN A 323 14.18 22.63 7.04
C GLN A 323 13.82 23.00 8.50
N LEU A 324 12.90 22.26 9.12
CA LEU A 324 12.44 22.53 10.47
C LEU A 324 13.47 22.11 11.50
N GLU A 325 13.83 23.02 12.40
CA GLU A 325 14.74 22.73 13.52
C GLU A 325 14.04 21.93 14.62
N SER A 326 12.79 22.27 14.92
CA SER A 326 12.00 21.64 15.97
C SER A 326 11.56 20.22 15.61
N VAL A 327 11.78 19.27 16.50
CA VAL A 327 11.24 17.91 16.42
C VAL A 327 9.72 17.92 16.30
N THR A 328 9.05 18.65 17.19
CA THR A 328 7.58 18.77 17.21
C THR A 328 7.04 19.32 15.88
N GLY A 329 7.69 20.37 15.37
CA GLY A 329 7.34 20.95 14.08
C GLY A 329 7.49 19.94 12.93
N ALA A 330 8.61 19.22 12.87
CA ALA A 330 8.86 18.20 11.85
C ALA A 330 7.80 17.07 11.91
N VAL A 331 7.44 16.61 13.09
CA VAL A 331 6.42 15.57 13.29
C VAL A 331 5.04 16.06 12.88
N ILE A 332 4.63 17.27 13.27
CA ILE A 332 3.32 17.82 12.90
C ILE A 332 3.24 17.99 11.38
N VAL A 333 4.24 18.60 10.76
CA VAL A 333 4.23 18.83 9.31
C VAL A 333 4.27 17.51 8.53
N MET A 334 5.06 16.51 8.98
CA MET A 334 5.05 15.18 8.38
C MET A 334 3.71 14.47 8.59
N THR A 335 3.06 14.65 9.73
CA THR A 335 1.72 14.10 10.00
C THR A 335 0.68 14.68 9.05
N LEU A 336 0.73 15.97 8.82
CA LEU A 336 -0.12 16.63 7.81
C LEU A 336 0.20 16.12 6.40
N ALA A 337 1.48 15.99 6.07
CA ALA A 337 1.93 15.46 4.77
C ALA A 337 1.33 14.08 4.49
N VAL A 338 1.47 13.13 5.43
CA VAL A 338 0.94 11.76 5.27
C VAL A 338 -0.59 11.76 5.27
N GLY A 339 -1.23 12.60 6.11
CA GLY A 339 -2.67 12.76 6.13
C GLY A 339 -3.23 13.20 4.77
N PHE A 340 -2.71 14.25 4.18
CA PHE A 340 -3.12 14.73 2.85
C PHE A 340 -2.72 13.76 1.73
N LEU A 341 -1.56 13.13 1.83
CA LEU A 341 -1.14 12.11 0.89
C LEU A 341 -2.17 10.98 0.82
N MET A 342 -2.53 10.40 1.96
CA MET A 342 -3.50 9.31 2.04
C MET A 342 -4.92 9.74 1.64
N LEU A 343 -5.30 10.98 1.89
CA LEU A 343 -6.57 11.56 1.49
C LEU A 343 -6.72 11.65 -0.03
N SER A 344 -5.61 11.79 -0.77
CA SER A 344 -5.59 11.79 -2.24
C SER A 344 -5.68 10.38 -2.86
N ALA A 345 -5.35 9.31 -2.13
CA ALA A 345 -5.21 7.95 -2.66
C ALA A 345 -6.46 7.38 -3.37
N PRO A 346 -7.70 7.53 -2.83
CA PRO A 346 -8.89 7.00 -3.49
C PRO A 346 -9.16 7.64 -4.87
N ALA A 347 -8.67 8.86 -5.10
CA ALA A 347 -8.87 9.56 -6.36
C ALA A 347 -8.18 8.85 -7.53
N TYR A 348 -7.00 8.25 -7.33
CA TYR A 348 -6.28 7.53 -8.38
C TYR A 348 -7.12 6.42 -9.00
N TRP A 349 -7.68 5.55 -8.14
CA TRP A 349 -8.49 4.42 -8.59
C TRP A 349 -9.81 4.85 -9.21
N SER A 350 -10.41 5.91 -8.65
CA SER A 350 -11.65 6.46 -9.21
C SER A 350 -11.43 7.13 -10.57
N MET A 351 -10.30 7.84 -10.74
CA MET A 351 -10.01 8.53 -12.01
C MET A 351 -9.70 7.56 -13.15
N ILE A 352 -8.99 6.45 -12.87
CA ILE A 352 -8.73 5.47 -13.92
C ILE A 352 -10.03 4.83 -14.43
N GLN A 353 -11.00 4.59 -13.54
CA GLN A 353 -12.34 4.10 -13.92
C GLN A 353 -13.13 5.10 -14.78
N ASP A 354 -12.90 6.42 -14.62
CA ASP A 354 -13.57 7.44 -15.44
C ASP A 354 -12.87 7.71 -16.78
N THR A 355 -11.62 7.31 -16.93
CA THR A 355 -10.78 7.72 -18.07
C THR A 355 -10.54 6.61 -19.08
N VAL A 356 -10.78 5.36 -18.71
CA VAL A 356 -10.63 4.20 -19.60
C VAL A 356 -11.93 3.38 -19.66
N PRO A 357 -12.21 2.68 -20.77
CA PRO A 357 -13.36 1.77 -20.86
C PRO A 357 -13.33 0.67 -19.80
N ASP A 358 -14.51 0.23 -19.34
CA ASP A 358 -14.65 -0.75 -18.23
C ASP A 358 -13.83 -2.02 -18.43
N HIS A 359 -13.78 -2.55 -19.66
CA HIS A 359 -13.02 -3.75 -20.01
C HIS A 359 -11.49 -3.55 -19.97
N GLN A 360 -10.99 -2.32 -19.89
CA GLN A 360 -9.58 -1.96 -19.83
C GLN A 360 -9.11 -1.53 -18.43
N VAL A 361 -10.04 -1.27 -17.50
CA VAL A 361 -9.73 -0.77 -16.13
C VAL A 361 -8.75 -1.67 -15.39
N GLY A 362 -8.90 -2.99 -15.53
CA GLY A 362 -7.98 -3.95 -14.89
C GLY A 362 -6.55 -3.82 -15.41
N THR A 363 -6.36 -3.77 -16.72
CA THR A 363 -5.04 -3.64 -17.36
C THR A 363 -4.41 -2.27 -17.04
N ALA A 364 -5.21 -1.20 -17.17
CA ALA A 364 -4.75 0.16 -16.88
C ALA A 364 -4.35 0.34 -15.41
N GLY A 365 -5.18 -0.14 -14.47
CA GLY A 365 -4.91 -0.12 -13.03
C GLY A 365 -3.70 -0.96 -12.66
N GLY A 366 -3.55 -2.14 -13.25
CA GLY A 366 -2.38 -3.01 -13.06
C GLY A 366 -1.09 -2.36 -13.52
N PHE A 367 -1.07 -1.74 -14.70
CA PHE A 367 0.09 -1.01 -15.20
C PHE A 367 0.42 0.22 -14.32
N MET A 368 -0.59 1.02 -14.00
CA MET A 368 -0.45 2.17 -13.12
C MET A 368 0.16 1.78 -11.76
N HIS A 369 -0.34 0.70 -11.16
CA HIS A 369 0.16 0.21 -9.87
C HIS A 369 1.56 -0.39 -9.99
N GLY A 370 1.85 -1.12 -11.05
CA GLY A 370 3.18 -1.67 -11.34
C GLY A 370 4.23 -0.57 -11.47
N LEU A 371 3.94 0.46 -12.27
CA LEU A 371 4.82 1.62 -12.43
C LEU A 371 5.03 2.35 -11.09
N ALA A 372 3.97 2.52 -10.31
CA ALA A 372 4.04 3.16 -9.01
C ALA A 372 4.94 2.40 -8.01
N ASN A 373 4.93 1.07 -8.03
CA ASN A 373 5.77 0.26 -7.13
C ASN A 373 7.26 0.32 -7.45
N LEU A 374 7.65 0.74 -8.66
CA LEU A 374 9.07 1.01 -8.97
C LEU A 374 9.65 2.12 -8.08
N SER A 375 8.81 3.04 -7.57
CA SER A 375 9.25 4.05 -6.61
C SER A 375 9.77 3.43 -5.30
N GLY A 376 9.30 2.25 -4.93
CA GLY A 376 9.82 1.52 -3.77
C GLY A 376 11.27 1.05 -3.94
N ILE A 377 11.72 0.85 -5.18
CA ILE A 377 13.13 0.57 -5.47
C ILE A 377 13.92 1.89 -5.51
N VAL A 378 13.36 2.90 -6.18
CA VAL A 378 14.07 4.18 -6.43
C VAL A 378 14.16 5.04 -5.18
N ALA A 379 13.07 5.22 -4.42
CA ALA A 379 13.01 6.18 -3.34
C ALA A 379 14.00 5.89 -2.20
N PRO A 380 14.09 4.66 -1.65
CA PRO A 380 15.05 4.42 -0.57
C PRO A 380 16.51 4.51 -1.03
N THR A 381 16.83 3.96 -2.21
CA THR A 381 18.21 4.00 -2.75
C THR A 381 18.63 5.42 -3.10
N ALA A 382 17.82 6.17 -3.86
CA ALA A 382 18.15 7.54 -4.23
C ALA A 382 18.31 8.44 -2.99
N THR A 383 17.43 8.29 -2.01
CA THR A 383 17.55 9.03 -0.74
C THR A 383 18.83 8.67 0.01
N GLY A 384 19.18 7.37 0.08
CA GLY A 384 20.42 6.93 0.74
C GLY A 384 21.67 7.51 0.09
N LEU A 385 21.73 7.50 -1.25
CA LEU A 385 22.85 8.11 -2.01
C LEU A 385 22.93 9.61 -1.80
N ILE A 386 21.79 10.32 -1.80
CA ILE A 386 21.74 11.77 -1.56
C ILE A 386 22.21 12.10 -0.15
N ILE A 387 21.72 11.38 0.87
CA ILE A 387 22.15 11.62 2.25
C ILE A 387 23.65 11.36 2.40
N GLN A 388 24.16 10.31 1.77
CA GLN A 388 25.60 9.99 1.83
C GLN A 388 26.45 11.05 1.15
N SER A 389 25.99 11.62 0.03
CA SER A 389 26.74 12.63 -0.72
C SER A 389 26.65 14.03 -0.12
N THR A 390 25.50 14.39 0.48
CA THR A 390 25.24 15.73 1.02
C THR A 390 25.45 15.85 2.52
N GLY A 391 25.49 14.72 3.24
CA GLY A 391 25.54 14.67 4.70
C GLY A 391 24.24 15.09 5.39
N THR A 392 23.16 15.39 4.63
CA THR A 392 21.92 15.93 5.20
C THR A 392 20.67 15.20 4.73
N TYR A 393 19.70 15.05 5.63
CA TYR A 393 18.37 14.54 5.30
C TYR A 393 17.53 15.55 4.51
N SER A 394 17.80 16.85 4.63
CA SER A 394 17.02 17.92 3.99
C SER A 394 16.95 17.77 2.48
N SER A 395 18.03 17.30 1.84
CA SER A 395 18.06 17.04 0.39
C SER A 395 17.12 15.91 -0.02
N GLY A 396 16.98 14.87 0.81
CA GLY A 396 16.02 13.77 0.58
C GLY A 396 14.58 14.25 0.69
N PHE A 397 14.26 15.07 1.70
CA PHE A 397 12.94 15.70 1.84
C PHE A 397 12.63 16.63 0.66
N ALA A 398 13.59 17.44 0.22
CA ALA A 398 13.41 18.32 -0.94
C ALA A 398 13.10 17.54 -2.22
N LEU A 399 13.84 16.46 -2.50
CA LEU A 399 13.59 15.60 -3.66
C LEU A 399 12.18 15.00 -3.60
N ALA A 400 11.77 14.44 -2.46
CA ALA A 400 10.43 13.87 -2.29
C ALA A 400 9.34 14.94 -2.51
N GLY A 401 9.53 16.15 -1.99
CA GLY A 401 8.64 17.29 -2.20
C GLY A 401 8.53 17.68 -3.67
N VAL A 402 9.68 17.85 -4.37
CA VAL A 402 9.72 18.20 -5.80
C VAL A 402 9.00 17.15 -6.64
N LEU A 403 9.27 15.87 -6.42
CA LEU A 403 8.57 14.78 -7.13
C LEU A 403 7.07 14.81 -6.88
N GLY A 404 6.63 15.07 -5.65
CA GLY A 404 5.20 15.20 -5.35
C GLY A 404 4.54 16.37 -6.08
N VAL A 405 5.22 17.53 -6.17
CA VAL A 405 4.74 18.68 -6.97
C VAL A 405 4.64 18.30 -8.45
N ILE A 406 5.66 17.63 -9.00
CA ILE A 406 5.65 17.15 -10.38
C ILE A 406 4.46 16.21 -10.60
N GLY A 407 4.23 15.25 -9.70
CA GLY A 407 3.10 14.32 -9.77
C GLY A 407 1.74 15.01 -9.79
N ALA A 408 1.56 16.05 -8.97
CA ALA A 408 0.34 16.85 -8.93
C ALA A 408 0.17 17.69 -10.22
N LEU A 409 1.21 18.35 -10.69
CA LEU A 409 1.17 19.19 -11.90
C LEU A 409 0.91 18.36 -13.17
N ILE A 410 1.49 17.18 -13.29
CA ILE A 410 1.24 16.27 -14.42
C ILE A 410 -0.25 15.92 -14.50
N VAL A 411 -0.90 15.61 -13.38
CA VAL A 411 -2.35 15.35 -13.36
C VAL A 411 -3.14 16.62 -13.68
N ALA A 412 -2.75 17.76 -13.08
CA ALA A 412 -3.42 19.03 -13.31
C ALA A 412 -3.42 19.45 -14.78
N LEU A 413 -2.32 19.24 -15.47
CA LEU A 413 -2.15 19.71 -16.88
C LEU A 413 -2.62 18.69 -17.91
N PHE A 414 -2.40 17.39 -17.66
CA PHE A 414 -2.52 16.37 -18.70
C PHE A 414 -3.73 15.44 -18.56
N VAL A 415 -4.42 15.39 -17.43
CA VAL A 415 -5.69 14.66 -17.31
C VAL A 415 -6.83 15.62 -17.71
N THR A 416 -7.38 15.41 -18.90
CA THR A 416 -8.48 16.22 -19.46
C THR A 416 -9.71 15.35 -19.74
N ASN A 417 -10.88 15.94 -19.73
CA ASN A 417 -12.15 15.29 -20.05
C ASN A 417 -12.21 15.00 -21.57
N LYS A 418 -11.80 13.81 -22.01
CA LYS A 418 -11.98 13.39 -23.41
C LYS A 418 -13.43 12.99 -23.75
N ALA A 419 -14.31 12.83 -22.75
CA ALA A 419 -15.73 12.53 -22.99
C ALA A 419 -16.49 13.63 -23.73
N ALA A 420 -15.94 14.86 -23.80
CA ALA A 420 -16.55 15.98 -24.57
C ALA A 420 -16.30 15.91 -26.09
N THR A 421 -15.44 14.98 -26.55
CA THR A 421 -15.08 14.90 -27.98
C THR A 421 -15.59 13.64 -28.69
N ASN A 422 -16.30 12.75 -28.00
CA ASN A 422 -16.92 11.59 -28.61
C ASN A 422 -18.45 11.64 -28.39
N PRO A 423 -19.24 12.04 -29.38
CA PRO A 423 -20.71 12.20 -29.25
C PRO A 423 -21.46 10.91 -28.92
N ALA A 424 -20.83 9.74 -29.09
CA ALA A 424 -21.41 8.43 -28.79
C ALA A 424 -21.49 8.09 -27.29
N LEU A 425 -20.80 8.86 -26.40
CA LEU A 425 -20.81 8.67 -24.95
C LEU A 425 -21.59 9.76 -24.19
N ALA A 426 -22.23 10.65 -24.88
CA ALA A 426 -23.00 11.77 -24.31
C ALA A 426 -24.47 11.40 -24.01
N VAL A 427 -24.90 10.18 -24.29
CA VAL A 427 -26.26 9.70 -24.06
C VAL A 427 -26.20 8.37 -23.29
N ALA A 428 -25.95 8.45 -22.01
CA ALA A 428 -26.28 7.43 -21.02
C ALA A 428 -26.28 8.06 -19.60
#